data_06b1c479045651d52d165c03ac4c9404
#
_entry.id   06b1c479045651d52d165c03ac4c9404
#
_cell.length_a   1.000
_cell.length_b   1.000
_cell.length_c   1.000
_cell.angle_alpha   90.00
_cell.angle_beta   90.00
_cell.angle_gamma   90.00
#
_symmetry.space_group_name_H-M   'P 1'
#
loop_
_entity.id
_entity.type
_entity.pdbx_description
1 polymer ?
#
loop_
_entity_poly.entity_id
_entity_poly.type
_entity_poly.pdbx_seq_one_letter_code
_entity_poly.pdbx_strand_id
1 'polypeptide(L)' 'MRNKLRITLIKSYIGRPESQRRILTGMGLGKLNRSVLLEDTPEIRGMVRKVCHLVSMEEVKGSEI' A
#
# COMPACT_ATOMS: atom_id res chain seq x y z
N MET A 1 4.41 1.72 20.80
CA MET A 1 5.01 1.64 19.46
C MET A 1 3.94 1.77 18.41
N ARG A 2 4.30 2.32 17.27
CA ARG A 2 3.34 2.48 16.18
C ARG A 2 3.14 1.17 15.45
N ASN A 3 1.91 0.92 15.03
CA ASN A 3 1.62 -0.21 14.17
C ASN A 3 2.13 0.05 12.77
N LYS A 4 2.30 -1.01 12.02
CA LYS A 4 2.67 -0.94 10.61
C LYS A 4 1.53 -1.47 9.76
N LEU A 5 1.51 -1.06 8.52
CA LEU A 5 0.58 -1.59 7.54
C LEU A 5 1.37 -2.35 6.49
N ARG A 6 0.99 -3.60 6.28
CA ARG A 6 1.54 -4.39 5.17
C ARG A 6 0.61 -4.25 4.00
N ILE A 7 1.12 -3.71 2.93
CA ILE A 7 0.34 -3.42 1.74
C ILE A 7 0.93 -4.24 0.59
N THR A 8 0.07 -5.03 -0.04
CA THR A 8 0.47 -5.91 -1.14
C THR A 8 -0.30 -5.55 -2.39
N LEU A 9 0.39 -5.38 -3.50
CA LEU A 9 -0.27 -5.13 -4.78
C LEU A 9 -0.81 -6.46 -5.31
N ILE A 10 -2.13 -6.59 -5.35
CA ILE A 10 -2.79 -7.84 -5.74
C ILE A 10 -3.40 -7.80 -7.14
N LYS A 11 -3.54 -6.60 -7.71
CA LYS A 11 -4.08 -6.45 -9.07
C LYS A 11 -3.17 -5.55 -9.89
N SER A 12 -3.06 -5.85 -11.17
CA SER A 12 -2.26 -5.04 -12.08
C SER A 12 -2.80 -3.61 -12.17
N TYR A 13 -1.90 -2.65 -12.17
CA TYR A 13 -2.26 -1.24 -12.35
C TYR A 13 -2.18 -0.81 -13.82
N ILE A 14 -1.87 -1.73 -14.72
CA ILE A 14 -1.82 -1.44 -16.15
C ILE A 14 -3.22 -1.05 -16.62
N GLY A 15 -3.30 0.09 -17.31
CA GLY A 15 -4.60 0.62 -17.74
C GLY A 15 -5.32 1.46 -16.71
N ARG A 16 -4.76 1.61 -15.51
CA ARG A 16 -5.34 2.46 -14.47
C ARG A 16 -4.87 3.91 -14.65
N PRO A 17 -5.61 4.88 -14.08
CA PRO A 17 -5.19 6.28 -14.16
C PRO A 17 -3.77 6.49 -13.64
N GLU A 18 -3.07 7.44 -14.25
CA GLU A 18 -1.69 7.73 -13.86
C GLU A 18 -1.58 8.13 -12.39
N SER A 19 -2.58 8.82 -11.85
CA SER A 19 -2.58 9.23 -10.44
C SER A 19 -2.49 8.02 -9.52
N GLN A 20 -3.20 6.94 -9.83
CA GLN A 20 -3.13 5.71 -9.03
C GLN A 20 -1.78 5.03 -9.17
N ARG A 21 -1.23 5.01 -10.38
CA ARG A 21 0.10 4.41 -10.60
C ARG A 21 1.17 5.17 -9.84
N ARG A 22 1.07 6.48 -9.77
CA ARG A 22 2.02 7.29 -9.00
C ARG A 22 1.96 6.98 -7.51
N ILE A 23 0.75 6.79 -6.98
CA ILE A 23 0.59 6.44 -5.57
C ILE A 23 1.23 5.10 -5.29
N LEU A 24 0.98 4.11 -6.13
CA LEU A 24 1.56 2.78 -5.97
C LEU A 24 3.09 2.81 -6.05
N THR A 25 3.61 3.52 -7.02
CA THR A 25 5.07 3.65 -7.17
C THR A 25 5.68 4.38 -5.97
N GLY A 26 5.00 5.42 -5.49
CA GLY A 26 5.46 6.16 -4.30
C GLY A 26 5.49 5.31 -3.04
N MET A 27 4.63 4.31 -2.95
CA MET A 27 4.62 3.36 -1.83
C MET A 27 5.60 2.20 -2.03
N GLY A 28 6.22 2.08 -3.19
CA GLY A 28 7.12 0.98 -3.48
C GLY A 28 6.46 -0.25 -4.10
N LEU A 29 5.21 -0.11 -4.54
CA LEU A 29 4.43 -1.21 -5.10
C LEU A 29 4.47 -1.18 -6.64
N GLY A 30 5.67 -1.19 -7.20
CA GLY A 30 5.82 -1.13 -8.64
C GLY A 30 5.56 -2.44 -9.36
N LYS A 31 5.46 -3.55 -8.64
CA LYS A 31 5.27 -4.87 -9.23
C LYS A 31 4.13 -5.60 -8.56
N LEU A 32 3.44 -6.43 -9.33
CA LEU A 32 2.37 -7.29 -8.81
C LEU A 32 2.92 -8.22 -7.73
N ASN A 33 2.12 -8.44 -6.71
CA ASN A 33 2.47 -9.29 -5.56
C ASN A 33 3.61 -8.76 -4.68
N ARG A 34 4.04 -7.53 -4.92
CA ARG A 34 5.03 -6.92 -4.06
C ARG A 34 4.36 -6.41 -2.79
N SER A 35 5.00 -6.65 -1.66
CA SER A 35 4.54 -6.17 -0.36
C SER A 35 5.48 -5.14 0.20
N VAL A 36 4.93 -4.17 0.92
CA VAL A 36 5.73 -3.17 1.64
C VAL A 36 5.16 -2.99 3.03
N LEU A 37 6.02 -2.60 3.96
CA LEU A 37 5.61 -2.24 5.31
C LEU A 37 5.75 -0.73 5.45
N LEU A 38 4.65 -0.07 5.79
CA LEU A 38 4.60 1.38 5.98
C LEU A 38 4.03 1.69 7.35
N GLU A 39 4.37 2.84 7.90
CA GLU A 39 3.82 3.26 9.18
C GLU A 39 2.33 3.51 9.06
N ASP A 40 1.59 3.16 10.12
CA ASP A 40 0.16 3.40 10.19
C ASP A 40 -0.09 4.87 10.55
N THR A 41 -0.10 5.71 9.55
CA THR A 41 -0.38 7.14 9.71
C THR A 41 -1.60 7.51 8.87
N PRO A 42 -2.27 8.63 9.21
CA PRO A 42 -3.40 9.09 8.39
C PRO A 42 -3.01 9.32 6.93
N GLU A 43 -1.79 9.75 6.68
CA GLU A 43 -1.30 10.01 5.32
C GLU A 43 -1.22 8.72 4.52
N ILE A 44 -0.64 7.69 5.12
CA ILE A 44 -0.51 6.39 4.47
C ILE A 44 -1.89 5.77 4.26
N ARG A 45 -2.76 5.85 5.25
CA ARG A 45 -4.14 5.34 5.11
C ARG A 45 -4.89 6.06 3.99
N GLY A 46 -4.66 7.36 3.84
CA GLY A 46 -5.26 8.12 2.76
C GLY A 46 -4.78 7.67 1.38
N MET A 47 -3.48 7.38 1.27
CA MET A 47 -2.91 6.86 0.02
C MET A 47 -3.49 5.49 -0.31
N VAL A 48 -3.54 4.59 0.67
CA VAL A 48 -4.07 3.25 0.48
C VAL A 48 -5.55 3.29 0.06
N ARG A 49 -6.30 4.21 0.66
CA ARG A 49 -7.72 4.33 0.35
C ARG A 49 -7.97 4.64 -1.13
N LYS A 50 -7.07 5.39 -1.74
CA LYS A 50 -7.19 5.74 -3.17
C LYS A 50 -6.92 4.57 -4.10
N VAL A 51 -6.19 3.57 -3.62
CA VAL A 51 -5.82 2.40 -4.43
C VAL A 51 -6.26 1.09 -3.77
N CYS A 52 -7.19 1.16 -2.82
CA CYS A 52 -7.59 -0.03 -2.04
C CYS A 52 -8.18 -1.14 -2.91
N HIS A 53 -8.71 -0.81 -4.07
CA HIS A 53 -9.24 -1.80 -5.00
C HIS A 53 -8.13 -2.57 -5.73
N LEU A 54 -6.88 -2.14 -5.59
CA LEU A 54 -5.74 -2.77 -6.26
C LEU A 54 -4.82 -3.46 -5.26
N VAL A 55 -4.95 -3.18 -3.98
CA VAL A 55 -4.04 -3.67 -2.96
C VAL A 55 -4.78 -4.35 -1.83
N SER A 56 -4.05 -5.20 -1.11
CA SER A 56 -4.50 -5.77 0.15
C SER A 56 -3.76 -5.06 1.28
N MET A 57 -4.48 -4.65 2.31
CA MET A 57 -3.90 -3.99 3.46
C MET A 57 -4.09 -4.85 4.70
N GLU A 58 -3.03 -5.00 5.46
CA GLU A 58 -3.04 -5.78 6.68
C GLU A 58 -2.34 -5.01 7.79
N GLU A 59 -2.96 -4.93 8.96
CA GLU A 59 -2.33 -4.29 10.10
C GLU A 59 -1.36 -5.25 10.76
N VAL A 60 -0.15 -4.76 11.02
CA VAL A 60 0.89 -5.52 11.69
C VAL A 60 1.26 -4.75 12.96
N LYS A 61 1.14 -5.39 14.11
CA LYS A 61 1.50 -4.76 15.37
C LYS A 61 2.99 -4.52 15.43
N GLY A 62 3.39 -3.39 16.01
CA GLY A 62 4.81 -3.03 16.07
C GLY A 62 5.68 -4.08 16.73
N SER A 63 5.15 -4.81 17.70
CA SER A 63 5.90 -5.83 18.39
C SER A 63 6.20 -7.08 17.54
N GLU A 64 5.57 -7.20 16.40
CA GLU A 64 5.75 -8.34 15.50
C GLU A 64 6.77 -8.08 14.39
N ILE A 65 7.35 -6.90 14.38
CA ILE A 65 8.26 -6.47 13.31
C ILE A 65 9.72 -6.60 13.74
#